data_f4fffb5a862922ae02699f1586877450
#
_entry.id   f4fffb5a862922ae02699f1586877450
#
_cell.length_a   1.000
_cell.length_b   1.000
_cell.length_c   1.000
_cell.angle_alpha   90.00
_cell.angle_beta   90.00
_cell.angle_gamma   90.00
#
_symmetry.space_group_name_H-M   'P 1'
#
loop_
_entity.id
_entity.type
_entity.pdbx_description
1 polymer ?
#
loop_
_entity_poly.entity_id
_entity_poly.type
_entity_poly.pdbx_seq_one_letter_code
_entity_poly.pdbx_strand_id
1 'polypeptide(L)'
;MARLGHHLRRGAAAYGVLLISLLLTGLAWHYVRQNVEAQTRTRFAETTRATQEAIERRTKAYLDAIFGARGLFYASQSVEREEWDSYVRGIEPDERLKGLQALAFAEYIRPEERISYSRESREKSLPEMRPDLNPGGERSAYFPLKFMAPSNEANRSGINEDVYADPEHRIAMDQARDSGSPQATGTIFVLTAPSPGSSADLARLPGFAVYLPVYREGEPQDTVAERRRALKGFVVGFFRWDGLLDGVFGGGFDPAIDFELYDSREVGSSERLYDSDGVPRAGKPEVETRFSEERQVEVAGREWSLYFATLPGFEKAAGSNLPGFVLASGVAVSLLLFGITLLLVRNSTLAERASKDLEDANRELEAFSYSVSHDLRAPLRSIEGFSRILLEDYADKLDEEGADYLGRVRGASKHMALLIEDLLDLSRVSRGPLRREVIDLSAMARDIVKKLQRAHPERRVKFVAQEGVVAFGDANLLAVALENLLGNAWKFTSKSNEATIEFGVDVPHGGGSVVYYVRDDGAGFDPRYADKLFGAFQRLHGSEEFEGTGIGLATVARIVHRHGGRVWAESQIGEGATFYFTLGGRQGGSPRKADVW
;
A
#
# COMPACT_ATOMS: atom_id res chain seq x y z
N MET A 1 -11.24 41.04 7.39
CA MET A 1 -10.71 40.00 8.30
C MET A 1 -11.73 38.92 8.68
N ALA A 2 -13.01 39.23 8.95
CA ALA A 2 -14.03 38.24 9.36
C ALA A 2 -14.33 37.15 8.31
N ARG A 3 -14.26 37.45 7.01
CA ARG A 3 -14.47 36.45 5.94
C ARG A 3 -13.32 35.44 5.82
N LEU A 4 -12.09 35.84 6.08
CA LEU A 4 -10.91 34.94 6.06
C LEU A 4 -10.95 33.92 7.22
N GLY A 5 -11.37 34.35 8.43
CA GLY A 5 -11.52 33.49 9.60
C GLY A 5 -12.61 32.41 9.43
N HIS A 6 -13.65 32.71 8.68
CA HIS A 6 -14.75 31.75 8.42
C HIS A 6 -14.35 30.67 7.40
N HIS A 7 -13.56 31.03 6.39
CA HIS A 7 -13.01 30.07 5.42
C HIS A 7 -11.94 29.15 6.06
N LEU A 8 -11.12 29.70 6.95
CA LEU A 8 -10.12 28.90 7.70
C LEU A 8 -10.78 27.89 8.66
N ARG A 9 -11.86 28.25 9.35
CA ARG A 9 -12.57 27.30 10.24
C ARG A 9 -13.25 26.17 9.48
N ARG A 10 -13.79 26.43 8.29
CA ARG A 10 -14.44 25.40 7.46
C ARG A 10 -13.42 24.47 6.75
N GLY A 11 -12.22 25.00 6.41
CA GLY A 11 -11.12 24.21 5.87
C GLY A 11 -10.26 23.50 6.91
N ALA A 12 -10.44 23.78 8.21
CA ALA A 12 -9.58 23.27 9.28
C ALA A 12 -9.46 21.73 9.29
N ALA A 13 -10.54 21.03 8.98
CA ALA A 13 -10.53 19.56 8.87
C ALA A 13 -9.61 19.07 7.74
N ALA A 14 -9.67 19.72 6.55
CA ALA A 14 -8.81 19.35 5.42
C ALA A 14 -7.32 19.64 5.71
N TYR A 15 -7.01 20.79 6.30
CA TYR A 15 -5.65 21.12 6.72
C TYR A 15 -5.15 20.21 7.85
N GLY A 16 -6.03 19.80 8.78
CA GLY A 16 -5.72 18.81 9.81
C GLY A 16 -5.35 17.45 9.23
N VAL A 17 -6.12 16.97 8.25
CA VAL A 17 -5.84 15.73 7.52
C VAL A 17 -4.50 15.82 6.77
N LEU A 18 -4.24 16.95 6.09
CA LEU A 18 -2.97 17.17 5.39
C LEU A 18 -1.78 17.14 6.37
N LEU A 19 -1.87 17.84 7.48
CA LEU A 19 -0.78 17.93 8.45
C LEU A 19 -0.49 16.56 9.09
N ILE A 20 -1.53 15.83 9.49
CA ILE A 20 -1.39 14.50 10.09
C ILE A 20 -0.80 13.51 9.07
N SER A 21 -1.31 13.50 7.83
CA SER A 21 -0.82 12.58 6.80
C SER A 21 0.62 12.87 6.38
N LEU A 22 1.04 14.13 6.30
CA LEU A 22 2.43 14.53 6.06
C LEU A 22 3.34 14.15 7.23
N LEU A 23 2.88 14.30 8.47
CA LEU A 23 3.62 13.86 9.66
C LEU A 23 3.85 12.34 9.63
N LEU A 24 2.80 11.57 9.35
CA LEU A 24 2.89 10.11 9.23
C LEU A 24 3.83 9.70 8.09
N THR A 25 3.77 10.41 6.96
CA THR A 25 4.69 10.20 5.84
C THR A 25 6.14 10.45 6.24
N GLY A 26 6.41 11.54 6.98
CA GLY A 26 7.74 11.85 7.49
C GLY A 26 8.26 10.79 8.47
N LEU A 27 7.42 10.30 9.36
CA LEU A 27 7.76 9.22 10.29
C LEU A 27 8.05 7.90 9.54
N ALA A 28 7.20 7.54 8.57
CA ALA A 28 7.39 6.35 7.75
C ALA A 28 8.69 6.43 6.92
N TRP A 29 8.96 7.58 6.30
CA TRP A 29 10.20 7.83 5.57
C TRP A 29 11.43 7.71 6.48
N HIS A 30 11.39 8.32 7.67
CA HIS A 30 12.48 8.25 8.64
C HIS A 30 12.75 6.82 9.09
N TYR A 31 11.69 6.08 9.41
CA TYR A 31 11.79 4.66 9.80
C TYR A 31 12.39 3.78 8.70
N VAL A 32 11.88 3.92 7.46
CA VAL A 32 12.39 3.16 6.31
C VAL A 32 13.84 3.49 6.02
N ARG A 33 14.21 4.79 6.08
CA ARG A 33 15.59 5.23 5.90
C ARG A 33 16.54 4.61 6.93
N GLN A 34 16.17 4.63 8.22
CA GLN A 34 16.97 4.01 9.27
C GLN A 34 17.11 2.50 9.08
N ASN A 35 16.02 1.84 8.70
CA ASN A 35 16.03 0.39 8.51
C ASN A 35 16.91 -0.03 7.32
N VAL A 36 16.82 0.68 6.19
CA VAL A 36 17.68 0.46 5.01
C VAL A 36 19.14 0.69 5.36
N GLU A 37 19.45 1.75 6.12
CA GLU A 37 20.82 2.05 6.54
C GLU A 37 21.36 0.98 7.48
N ALA A 38 20.58 0.52 8.46
CA ALA A 38 20.96 -0.55 9.37
C ALA A 38 21.21 -1.88 8.63
N GLN A 39 20.32 -2.26 7.72
CA GLN A 39 20.49 -3.46 6.90
C GLN A 39 21.74 -3.39 6.01
N THR A 40 21.99 -2.23 5.40
CA THR A 40 23.16 -2.01 4.55
C THR A 40 24.44 -2.15 5.37
N ARG A 41 24.48 -1.56 6.56
CA ARG A 41 25.61 -1.67 7.48
C ARG A 41 25.85 -3.10 7.95
N THR A 42 24.78 -3.83 8.27
CA THR A 42 24.88 -5.24 8.67
C THR A 42 25.45 -6.10 7.54
N ARG A 43 24.92 -5.94 6.33
CA ARG A 43 25.42 -6.67 5.15
C ARG A 43 26.89 -6.36 4.87
N PHE A 44 27.31 -5.09 5.00
CA PHE A 44 28.70 -4.70 4.85
C PHE A 44 29.59 -5.39 5.89
N ALA A 45 29.21 -5.34 7.18
CA ALA A 45 29.95 -5.98 8.28
C ALA A 45 30.02 -7.52 8.15
N GLU A 46 28.96 -8.16 7.64
CA GLU A 46 28.97 -9.59 7.36
C GLU A 46 29.94 -9.93 6.22
N THR A 47 29.95 -9.15 5.15
CA THR A 47 30.86 -9.35 4.01
C THR A 47 32.31 -9.17 4.42
N THR A 48 32.63 -8.12 5.19
CA THR A 48 34.00 -7.85 5.68
C THR A 48 34.48 -8.96 6.60
N ARG A 49 33.60 -9.47 7.50
CA ARG A 49 33.91 -10.61 8.38
C ARG A 49 34.16 -11.89 7.57
N ALA A 50 33.28 -12.20 6.64
CA ALA A 50 33.42 -13.40 5.79
C ALA A 50 34.73 -13.38 4.99
N THR A 51 35.16 -12.22 4.50
CA THR A 51 36.42 -12.03 3.79
C THR A 51 37.61 -12.24 4.74
N GLN A 52 37.59 -11.66 5.92
CA GLN A 52 38.63 -11.89 6.95
C GLN A 52 38.77 -13.40 7.25
N GLU A 53 37.66 -14.06 7.60
CA GLU A 53 37.67 -15.50 7.88
C GLU A 53 38.14 -16.34 6.68
N ALA A 54 37.85 -15.93 5.47
CA ALA A 54 38.32 -16.63 4.28
C ALA A 54 39.85 -16.51 4.11
N ILE A 55 40.43 -15.32 4.38
CA ILE A 55 41.87 -15.10 4.39
C ILE A 55 42.52 -15.94 5.49
N GLU A 56 41.98 -15.95 6.71
CA GLU A 56 42.49 -16.74 7.84
C GLU A 56 42.45 -18.25 7.52
N ARG A 57 41.34 -18.75 6.98
CA ARG A 57 41.25 -20.16 6.56
C ARG A 57 42.27 -20.51 5.49
N ARG A 58 42.48 -19.62 4.54
CA ARG A 58 43.41 -19.84 3.43
C ARG A 58 44.85 -19.86 3.90
N THR A 59 45.22 -18.87 4.71
CA THR A 59 46.58 -18.78 5.28
C THR A 59 46.86 -19.95 6.22
N LYS A 60 45.87 -20.40 6.98
CA LYS A 60 45.99 -21.64 7.79
C LYS A 60 46.28 -22.85 6.91
N ALA A 61 45.57 -23.04 5.79
CA ALA A 61 45.81 -24.14 4.85
C ALA A 61 47.25 -24.10 4.29
N TYR A 62 47.79 -22.90 4.04
CA TYR A 62 49.18 -22.72 3.64
C TYR A 62 50.16 -23.19 4.75
N LEU A 63 49.90 -22.78 6.00
CA LEU A 63 50.71 -23.18 7.12
C LEU A 63 50.66 -24.70 7.33
N ASP A 64 49.48 -25.33 7.22
CA ASP A 64 49.31 -26.77 7.33
C ASP A 64 50.14 -27.52 6.29
N ALA A 65 50.23 -27.02 5.04
CA ALA A 65 51.08 -27.59 4.02
C ALA A 65 52.57 -27.48 4.35
N ILE A 66 53.02 -26.32 4.88
CA ILE A 66 54.41 -26.11 5.33
C ILE A 66 54.74 -27.01 6.53
N PHE A 67 53.83 -27.15 7.50
CA PHE A 67 54.00 -28.06 8.66
C PHE A 67 54.08 -29.51 8.20
N GLY A 68 53.25 -29.92 7.23
CA GLY A 68 53.32 -31.26 6.65
C GLY A 68 54.66 -31.52 5.93
N ALA A 69 55.17 -30.55 5.19
CA ALA A 69 56.49 -30.63 4.55
C ALA A 69 57.64 -30.73 5.60
N ARG A 70 57.55 -30.04 6.72
CA ARG A 70 58.49 -30.20 7.83
C ARG A 70 58.45 -31.63 8.41
N GLY A 71 57.26 -32.25 8.44
CA GLY A 71 57.07 -33.63 8.92
C GLY A 71 57.92 -34.65 8.17
N LEU A 72 58.22 -34.43 6.89
CA LEU A 72 59.12 -35.29 6.11
C LEU A 72 60.52 -35.36 6.72
N PHE A 73 61.06 -34.24 7.23
CA PHE A 73 62.38 -34.16 7.82
C PHE A 73 62.50 -34.82 9.20
N TYR A 74 61.39 -35.08 9.84
CA TYR A 74 61.32 -35.81 11.09
C TYR A 74 60.97 -37.29 10.90
N ALA A 75 60.36 -37.62 9.73
CA ALA A 75 59.98 -39.00 9.42
C ALA A 75 61.06 -39.76 8.62
N SER A 76 62.02 -39.06 8.00
CA SER A 76 63.07 -39.63 7.15
C SER A 76 64.45 -39.21 7.63
N GLN A 77 65.42 -40.12 7.64
CA GLN A 77 66.82 -39.82 7.98
C GLN A 77 67.46 -38.85 6.98
N SER A 78 67.12 -38.98 5.69
CA SER A 78 67.48 -38.03 4.61
C SER A 78 66.29 -37.83 3.67
N VAL A 79 65.88 -36.58 3.44
CA VAL A 79 64.84 -36.28 2.45
C VAL A 79 65.55 -36.10 1.10
N GLU A 80 65.15 -36.94 0.13
CA GLU A 80 65.67 -36.85 -1.26
C GLU A 80 64.70 -36.03 -2.11
N ARG A 81 65.18 -35.58 -3.29
CA ARG A 81 64.41 -34.77 -4.22
C ARG A 81 63.08 -35.43 -4.66
N GLU A 82 63.14 -36.73 -4.92
CA GLU A 82 61.98 -37.52 -5.37
C GLU A 82 60.88 -37.59 -4.28
N GLU A 83 61.27 -37.71 -3.00
CA GLU A 83 60.34 -37.70 -1.86
C GLU A 83 59.71 -36.33 -1.71
N TRP A 84 60.50 -35.25 -1.81
CA TRP A 84 60.03 -33.88 -1.75
C TRP A 84 59.03 -33.58 -2.89
N ASP A 85 59.38 -33.88 -4.14
CA ASP A 85 58.54 -33.68 -5.28
C ASP A 85 57.25 -34.54 -5.24
N SER A 86 57.32 -35.73 -4.68
CA SER A 86 56.15 -36.59 -4.45
C SER A 86 55.19 -36.01 -3.43
N TYR A 87 55.73 -35.50 -2.31
CA TYR A 87 54.95 -34.85 -1.29
C TYR A 87 54.24 -33.62 -1.88
N VAL A 88 54.96 -32.72 -2.55
CA VAL A 88 54.36 -31.49 -3.08
C VAL A 88 53.32 -31.80 -4.15
N ARG A 89 53.53 -32.81 -4.99
CA ARG A 89 52.49 -33.26 -5.97
C ARG A 89 51.26 -33.80 -5.23
N GLY A 90 51.45 -34.51 -4.11
CA GLY A 90 50.33 -35.09 -3.34
C GLY A 90 49.45 -34.09 -2.66
N ILE A 91 49.92 -32.86 -2.38
CA ILE A 91 49.10 -31.78 -1.84
C ILE A 91 48.31 -31.00 -2.90
N GLU A 92 48.54 -31.27 -4.21
CA GLU A 92 47.83 -30.63 -5.34
C GLU A 92 47.82 -29.10 -5.25
N PRO A 93 48.99 -28.41 -5.23
CA PRO A 93 49.06 -26.98 -4.91
C PRO A 93 48.28 -26.09 -5.85
N ASP A 94 48.23 -26.39 -7.14
CA ASP A 94 47.54 -25.60 -8.17
C ASP A 94 46.00 -25.62 -7.96
N GLU A 95 45.47 -26.72 -7.46
CA GLU A 95 44.02 -26.86 -7.23
C GLU A 95 43.60 -26.43 -5.82
N ARG A 96 44.32 -26.89 -4.81
CA ARG A 96 43.92 -26.70 -3.39
C ARG A 96 44.53 -25.47 -2.73
N LEU A 97 45.73 -25.08 -3.15
CA LEU A 97 46.50 -24.00 -2.53
C LEU A 97 46.82 -22.88 -3.54
N LYS A 98 45.79 -22.43 -4.27
CA LYS A 98 45.95 -21.29 -5.20
C LYS A 98 46.71 -20.15 -4.53
N GLY A 99 47.78 -19.65 -5.20
CA GLY A 99 48.68 -18.65 -4.64
C GLY A 99 49.95 -19.20 -4.05
N LEU A 100 50.03 -20.50 -3.74
CA LEU A 100 51.29 -21.15 -3.42
C LEU A 100 52.09 -21.31 -4.72
N GLN A 101 53.17 -20.54 -4.87
CA GLN A 101 54.07 -20.62 -6.04
C GLN A 101 55.03 -21.80 -5.93
N ALA A 102 55.59 -22.00 -4.74
CA ALA A 102 56.49 -23.09 -4.47
C ALA A 102 56.60 -23.44 -2.99
N LEU A 103 56.81 -24.73 -2.72
CA LEU A 103 57.40 -25.18 -1.46
C LEU A 103 58.87 -25.46 -1.70
N ALA A 104 59.74 -25.04 -0.75
CA ALA A 104 61.17 -25.21 -0.87
C ALA A 104 61.76 -25.62 0.50
N PHE A 105 62.96 -26.14 0.45
CA PHE A 105 63.81 -26.37 1.62
C PHE A 105 65.11 -25.61 1.46
N ALA A 106 65.39 -24.68 2.40
CA ALA A 106 66.62 -23.90 2.50
C ALA A 106 67.54 -24.60 3.51
N GLU A 107 68.64 -25.17 3.06
CA GLU A 107 69.57 -25.94 3.89
C GLU A 107 70.53 -25.00 4.62
N TYR A 108 70.75 -25.19 5.90
CA TYR A 108 71.74 -24.43 6.69
C TYR A 108 73.16 -24.89 6.31
N ILE A 109 73.98 -24.00 5.79
CA ILE A 109 75.35 -24.23 5.44
C ILE A 109 76.27 -23.30 6.28
N ARG A 110 77.22 -23.90 7.01
CA ARG A 110 78.20 -23.11 7.74
C ARG A 110 79.17 -22.41 6.81
N PRO A 111 79.77 -21.27 7.26
CA PRO A 111 80.72 -20.56 6.39
C PRO A 111 81.89 -21.43 5.90
N GLU A 112 82.43 -22.27 6.75
CA GLU A 112 83.51 -23.22 6.41
C GLU A 112 83.07 -24.30 5.41
N GLU A 113 81.82 -24.69 5.34
CA GLU A 113 81.26 -25.72 4.44
C GLU A 113 80.87 -25.14 3.08
N ARG A 114 80.88 -23.86 2.89
CA ARG A 114 80.41 -23.14 1.68
C ARG A 114 81.11 -23.66 0.41
N ILE A 115 82.45 -23.78 0.42
CA ILE A 115 83.25 -24.15 -0.74
C ILE A 115 82.98 -25.61 -1.14
N SER A 116 82.91 -26.50 -0.19
CA SER A 116 82.59 -27.92 -0.44
C SER A 116 81.14 -28.09 -0.96
N TYR A 117 80.19 -27.41 -0.37
CA TYR A 117 78.78 -27.40 -0.86
C TYR A 117 78.67 -26.88 -2.29
N SER A 118 79.35 -25.76 -2.60
CA SER A 118 79.31 -25.19 -3.96
C SER A 118 79.96 -26.11 -4.99
N ARG A 119 80.98 -26.90 -4.61
CA ARG A 119 81.60 -27.92 -5.48
C ARG A 119 80.66 -29.09 -5.72
N GLU A 120 80.11 -29.65 -4.66
CA GLU A 120 79.18 -30.77 -4.73
C GLU A 120 77.91 -30.44 -5.52
N SER A 121 77.35 -29.26 -5.30
CA SER A 121 76.19 -28.77 -6.04
C SER A 121 76.47 -28.58 -7.51
N ARG A 122 77.67 -28.16 -7.91
CA ARG A 122 78.05 -28.07 -9.36
C ARG A 122 78.15 -29.44 -9.99
N GLU A 123 78.60 -30.45 -9.28
CA GLU A 123 78.76 -31.83 -9.82
C GLU A 123 77.39 -32.51 -9.95
N LYS A 124 76.41 -32.23 -9.06
CA LYS A 124 75.08 -32.85 -9.03
C LYS A 124 73.99 -32.05 -9.74
N SER A 125 74.20 -30.75 -10.09
CA SER A 125 73.23 -29.88 -10.72
C SER A 125 73.40 -29.82 -12.23
N LEU A 126 72.31 -29.53 -12.95
CA LEU A 126 72.33 -29.25 -14.37
C LEU A 126 73.22 -28.03 -14.67
N PRO A 127 73.90 -27.95 -15.84
CA PRO A 127 74.92 -26.93 -16.21
C PRO A 127 74.42 -25.46 -16.11
N GLU A 128 73.12 -25.26 -16.11
CA GLU A 128 72.47 -23.93 -16.05
C GLU A 128 72.31 -23.36 -14.62
N MET A 129 72.49 -24.17 -13.57
CA MET A 129 72.36 -23.77 -12.17
C MET A 129 73.73 -23.45 -11.59
N ARG A 130 74.07 -22.16 -11.52
CA ARG A 130 75.33 -21.66 -10.91
C ARG A 130 75.11 -21.41 -9.43
N PRO A 131 75.63 -22.25 -8.50
CA PRO A 131 75.63 -21.95 -7.07
C PRO A 131 76.68 -20.91 -6.79
N ASP A 132 76.38 -19.64 -6.94
CA ASP A 132 77.22 -18.60 -6.37
C ASP A 132 76.64 -18.17 -5.03
N LEU A 133 77.13 -18.76 -3.94
CA LEU A 133 76.75 -18.45 -2.59
C LEU A 133 77.42 -17.16 -2.07
N ASN A 134 78.02 -16.35 -2.95
CA ASN A 134 78.71 -15.12 -2.54
C ASN A 134 78.39 -13.86 -3.34
N PRO A 135 77.12 -13.56 -3.64
CA PRO A 135 76.79 -12.31 -4.31
C PRO A 135 76.85 -11.08 -3.40
N GLY A 136 77.57 -11.06 -2.29
CA GLY A 136 77.62 -9.89 -1.39
C GLY A 136 78.59 -10.00 -0.22
N GLY A 137 79.62 -10.88 -0.26
CA GLY A 137 80.63 -11.01 0.76
C GLY A 137 80.40 -12.17 1.77
N GLU A 138 81.36 -12.33 2.70
CA GLU A 138 81.30 -13.39 3.73
C GLU A 138 80.20 -13.09 4.75
N ARG A 139 79.40 -14.12 5.07
CA ARG A 139 78.27 -14.05 6.02
C ARG A 139 78.46 -15.10 7.10
N SER A 140 77.71 -14.93 8.21
CA SER A 140 77.71 -15.88 9.35
C SER A 140 76.99 -17.18 9.07
N ALA A 141 76.16 -17.23 7.98
CA ALA A 141 75.42 -18.41 7.55
C ALA A 141 74.96 -18.25 6.12
N TYR A 142 74.74 -19.39 5.42
CA TYR A 142 74.19 -19.44 4.05
C TYR A 142 73.02 -20.43 4.06
N PHE A 143 71.96 -20.09 3.24
CA PHE A 143 70.76 -20.92 3.16
C PHE A 143 70.34 -21.07 1.69
N PRO A 144 71.07 -21.90 0.90
CA PRO A 144 70.70 -22.21 -0.46
C PRO A 144 69.40 -23.03 -0.48
N LEU A 145 68.55 -22.74 -1.47
CA LEU A 145 67.35 -23.56 -1.74
C LEU A 145 67.77 -24.91 -2.37
N LYS A 146 67.76 -25.97 -1.58
CA LYS A 146 68.15 -27.30 -1.95
C LYS A 146 67.06 -28.01 -2.77
N PHE A 147 65.79 -27.87 -2.37
CA PHE A 147 64.62 -28.37 -3.04
C PHE A 147 63.65 -27.23 -3.31
N MET A 148 62.97 -27.28 -4.46
CA MET A 148 61.89 -26.36 -4.78
C MET A 148 60.92 -27.07 -5.73
N ALA A 149 59.66 -27.14 -5.37
CA ALA A 149 58.62 -27.80 -6.14
C ALA A 149 57.31 -26.96 -6.12
N PRO A 150 56.45 -27.02 -7.14
CA PRO A 150 56.55 -27.88 -8.32
C PRO A 150 57.75 -27.50 -9.24
N SER A 151 58.28 -28.48 -9.95
CA SER A 151 59.46 -28.27 -10.81
C SER A 151 59.09 -27.63 -12.16
N ASN A 152 58.84 -26.31 -12.16
CA ASN A 152 58.66 -25.49 -13.35
C ASN A 152 59.92 -24.62 -13.61
N GLU A 153 59.96 -23.90 -14.73
CA GLU A 153 61.13 -23.11 -15.16
C GLU A 153 61.45 -22.02 -14.12
N ALA A 154 60.43 -21.29 -13.62
CA ALA A 154 60.62 -20.24 -12.63
C ALA A 154 61.19 -20.80 -11.31
N ASN A 155 60.65 -21.89 -10.82
CA ASN A 155 61.09 -22.51 -9.56
C ASN A 155 62.49 -23.14 -9.70
N ARG A 156 62.80 -23.72 -10.86
CA ARG A 156 64.15 -24.28 -11.12
C ARG A 156 65.24 -23.21 -11.07
N SER A 157 64.95 -21.97 -11.54
CA SER A 157 65.92 -20.87 -11.52
C SER A 157 66.33 -20.45 -10.12
N GLY A 158 65.43 -20.66 -9.09
CA GLY A 158 65.68 -20.35 -7.68
C GLY A 158 66.50 -21.43 -6.94
N ILE A 159 66.71 -22.62 -7.52
CA ILE A 159 67.49 -23.67 -6.87
C ILE A 159 68.94 -23.24 -6.72
N ASN A 160 69.52 -23.44 -5.51
CA ASN A 160 70.84 -22.99 -5.06
C ASN A 160 70.95 -21.47 -4.83
N GLU A 161 69.90 -20.69 -4.93
CA GLU A 161 69.89 -19.30 -4.52
C GLU A 161 69.99 -19.22 -2.99
N ASP A 162 70.89 -18.37 -2.47
CA ASP A 162 71.01 -18.11 -1.04
C ASP A 162 70.00 -17.03 -0.60
N VAL A 163 68.84 -17.51 -0.14
CA VAL A 163 67.74 -16.61 0.31
C VAL A 163 68.10 -15.74 1.50
N TYR A 164 69.13 -16.10 2.29
CA TYR A 164 69.59 -15.29 3.41
C TYR A 164 70.34 -14.05 2.98
N ALA A 165 70.65 -13.91 1.71
CA ALA A 165 71.26 -12.72 1.10
C ALA A 165 70.31 -11.52 1.13
N ASP A 166 69.04 -11.73 0.96
CA ASP A 166 68.04 -10.69 0.98
C ASP A 166 67.66 -10.32 2.43
N PRO A 167 67.61 -9.01 2.78
CA PRO A 167 67.27 -8.56 4.16
C PRO A 167 65.89 -9.00 4.60
N GLU A 168 64.85 -9.00 3.77
CA GLU A 168 63.48 -9.37 4.15
C GLU A 168 63.40 -10.87 4.47
N HIS A 169 63.99 -11.72 3.67
CA HIS A 169 64.13 -13.15 3.97
C HIS A 169 64.89 -13.37 5.25
N ARG A 170 66.01 -12.73 5.45
CA ARG A 170 66.89 -12.87 6.61
C ARG A 170 66.16 -12.51 7.94
N ILE A 171 65.38 -11.43 7.97
CA ILE A 171 64.64 -11.04 9.16
C ILE A 171 63.62 -12.13 9.55
N ALA A 172 62.84 -12.63 8.58
CA ALA A 172 61.87 -13.68 8.84
C ALA A 172 62.52 -15.02 9.27
N MET A 173 63.66 -15.38 8.65
CA MET A 173 64.42 -16.56 9.00
C MET A 173 64.99 -16.51 10.39
N ASP A 174 65.58 -15.36 10.81
CA ASP A 174 66.14 -15.18 12.13
C ASP A 174 65.01 -15.24 13.21
N GLN A 175 63.88 -14.61 12.95
CA GLN A 175 62.71 -14.68 13.86
C GLN A 175 62.16 -16.09 13.92
N ALA A 176 61.98 -16.81 12.82
CA ALA A 176 61.50 -18.18 12.78
C ALA A 176 62.44 -19.11 13.56
N ARG A 177 63.78 -19.01 13.31
CA ARG A 177 64.80 -19.79 14.00
C ARG A 177 64.71 -19.56 15.51
N ASP A 178 64.65 -18.31 15.94
CA ASP A 178 64.73 -17.94 17.34
C ASP A 178 63.42 -18.17 18.13
N SER A 179 62.23 -18.08 17.45
CA SER A 179 60.93 -18.38 18.04
C SER A 179 60.57 -19.87 17.97
N GLY A 180 61.04 -20.60 16.98
CA GLY A 180 60.61 -21.98 16.68
C GLY A 180 59.28 -22.07 15.95
N SER A 181 58.69 -20.91 15.62
CA SER A 181 57.38 -20.74 14.98
C SER A 181 57.52 -20.27 13.53
N PRO A 182 56.50 -20.47 12.67
CA PRO A 182 56.53 -19.95 11.33
C PRO A 182 56.54 -18.40 11.33
N GLN A 183 57.34 -17.81 10.43
CA GLN A 183 57.44 -16.37 10.26
C GLN A 183 57.34 -15.98 8.80
N ALA A 184 56.49 -14.97 8.50
CA ALA A 184 56.35 -14.44 7.18
C ALA A 184 57.34 -13.30 6.87
N THR A 185 57.79 -13.15 5.66
CA THR A 185 58.53 -11.99 5.18
C THR A 185 57.59 -10.79 4.96
N GLY A 186 58.13 -9.61 4.82
CA GLY A 186 57.47 -8.51 4.12
C GLY A 186 57.24 -8.83 2.66
N THR A 187 56.87 -7.81 1.91
CA THR A 187 56.70 -7.96 0.46
C THR A 187 58.02 -8.33 -0.23
N ILE A 188 58.00 -9.45 -0.91
CA ILE A 188 59.09 -9.90 -1.78
C ILE A 188 58.55 -10.04 -3.21
N PHE A 189 59.49 -10.22 -4.17
CA PHE A 189 59.13 -10.56 -5.55
C PHE A 189 59.35 -12.04 -5.82
N VAL A 190 58.28 -12.72 -6.18
CA VAL A 190 58.28 -14.12 -6.50
C VAL A 190 58.35 -14.29 -8.03
N LEU A 191 59.25 -15.13 -8.49
CA LEU A 191 59.36 -15.46 -9.92
C LEU A 191 58.22 -16.38 -10.34
N THR A 192 57.62 -16.10 -11.48
CA THR A 192 56.54 -16.90 -12.05
C THR A 192 56.74 -17.09 -13.54
N ALA A 193 56.17 -18.16 -14.09
CA ALA A 193 56.16 -18.36 -15.52
C ALA A 193 55.39 -17.21 -16.23
N PRO A 194 55.80 -16.78 -17.41
CA PRO A 194 55.07 -15.76 -18.16
C PRO A 194 53.67 -16.22 -18.49
N SER A 195 52.73 -15.29 -18.63
CA SER A 195 51.36 -15.60 -19.03
C SER A 195 51.33 -16.28 -20.40
N PRO A 196 50.43 -17.24 -20.67
CA PRO A 196 50.29 -17.89 -21.96
C PRO A 196 50.16 -16.87 -23.11
N GLY A 197 51.11 -16.92 -24.07
CA GLY A 197 51.15 -15.99 -25.20
C GLY A 197 52.10 -14.80 -25.03
N SER A 198 52.78 -14.65 -23.91
CA SER A 198 53.83 -13.65 -23.70
C SER A 198 55.19 -14.23 -24.12
N SER A 199 55.96 -13.47 -24.88
CA SER A 199 57.36 -13.78 -25.24
C SER A 199 58.34 -13.18 -24.19
N ALA A 200 57.84 -12.79 -23.04
CA ALA A 200 58.63 -12.14 -21.99
C ALA A 200 59.41 -13.16 -21.15
N ASP A 201 60.54 -12.73 -20.60
CA ASP A 201 61.26 -13.45 -19.56
C ASP A 201 60.37 -13.67 -18.32
N LEU A 202 60.83 -14.51 -17.35
CA LEU A 202 60.13 -14.78 -16.11
C LEU A 202 59.59 -13.49 -15.44
N ALA A 203 58.30 -13.48 -15.12
CA ALA A 203 57.67 -12.34 -14.46
C ALA A 203 58.02 -12.32 -12.96
N ARG A 204 58.16 -11.14 -12.41
CA ARG A 204 58.30 -10.90 -10.96
C ARG A 204 57.00 -10.35 -10.42
N LEU A 205 56.31 -11.13 -9.63
CA LEU A 205 55.05 -10.71 -9.01
C LEU A 205 55.23 -10.50 -7.50
N PRO A 206 54.55 -9.53 -6.91
CA PRO A 206 54.60 -9.30 -5.48
C PRO A 206 53.99 -10.47 -4.71
N GLY A 207 54.65 -10.83 -3.61
CA GLY A 207 54.26 -11.96 -2.78
C GLY A 207 54.94 -11.90 -1.42
N PHE A 208 54.90 -13.00 -0.71
CA PHE A 208 55.58 -13.18 0.57
C PHE A 208 56.09 -14.63 0.69
N ALA A 209 57.03 -14.86 1.60
CA ALA A 209 57.49 -16.19 1.97
C ALA A 209 57.21 -16.47 3.46
N VAL A 210 56.93 -17.70 3.75
CA VAL A 210 56.81 -18.18 5.14
C VAL A 210 57.89 -19.19 5.44
N TYR A 211 58.69 -18.90 6.47
CA TYR A 211 59.80 -19.75 6.91
C TYR A 211 59.40 -20.53 8.17
N LEU A 212 59.53 -21.86 8.13
CA LEU A 212 59.33 -22.75 9.23
C LEU A 212 60.63 -23.50 9.57
N PRO A 213 61.24 -23.33 10.77
CA PRO A 213 62.51 -23.96 11.09
C PRO A 213 62.40 -25.46 11.21
N VAL A 214 63.44 -26.15 10.70
CA VAL A 214 63.67 -27.58 10.86
C VAL A 214 64.91 -27.73 11.72
N TYR A 215 64.77 -28.44 12.81
CA TYR A 215 65.89 -28.69 13.70
C TYR A 215 66.38 -30.15 13.57
N ARG A 216 67.65 -30.41 13.99
CA ARG A 216 68.21 -31.78 14.01
C ARG A 216 67.52 -32.57 15.13
N GLU A 217 67.20 -33.81 14.80
CA GLU A 217 66.55 -34.73 15.72
C GLU A 217 67.46 -35.01 16.93
N GLY A 218 66.88 -35.05 18.13
CA GLY A 218 67.59 -35.29 19.39
C GLY A 218 68.37 -34.08 19.96
N GLU A 219 68.44 -32.94 19.24
CA GLU A 219 69.08 -31.73 19.76
C GLU A 219 68.13 -30.91 20.61
N PRO A 220 68.58 -30.30 21.78
CA PRO A 220 67.75 -29.44 22.60
C PRO A 220 67.28 -28.19 21.83
N GLN A 221 66.05 -27.72 22.16
CA GLN A 221 65.39 -26.58 21.46
C GLN A 221 64.72 -25.60 22.46
N ASP A 222 64.93 -25.73 23.74
CA ASP A 222 64.21 -24.97 24.77
C ASP A 222 64.65 -23.49 24.80
N THR A 223 65.92 -23.21 24.55
CA THR A 223 66.47 -21.87 24.52
C THR A 223 66.79 -21.39 23.07
N VAL A 224 66.85 -20.08 22.86
CA VAL A 224 67.24 -19.52 21.56
C VAL A 224 68.64 -20.01 21.13
N ALA A 225 69.57 -20.14 22.10
CA ALA A 225 70.93 -20.64 21.81
C ALA A 225 70.92 -22.10 21.34
N GLU A 226 70.09 -22.94 21.91
CA GLU A 226 69.92 -24.31 21.52
C GLU A 226 69.27 -24.43 20.12
N ARG A 227 68.22 -23.67 19.88
CA ARG A 227 67.55 -23.58 18.55
C ARG A 227 68.52 -23.18 17.44
N ARG A 228 69.36 -22.19 17.72
CA ARG A 228 70.40 -21.78 16.75
C ARG A 228 71.42 -22.88 16.47
N ARG A 229 71.81 -23.68 17.44
CA ARG A 229 72.75 -24.81 17.25
C ARG A 229 72.10 -26.00 16.59
N ALA A 230 70.82 -26.28 16.92
CA ALA A 230 70.08 -27.40 16.40
C ALA A 230 69.57 -27.19 14.96
N LEU A 231 69.64 -25.98 14.43
CA LEU A 231 69.07 -25.68 13.11
C LEU A 231 69.67 -26.54 12.00
N LYS A 232 68.78 -27.20 11.23
CA LYS A 232 69.07 -27.94 10.01
C LYS A 232 68.80 -27.13 8.76
N GLY A 233 67.77 -26.28 8.79
CA GLY A 233 67.32 -25.47 7.68
C GLY A 233 65.91 -24.99 7.89
N PHE A 234 65.27 -24.55 6.79
CA PHE A 234 63.89 -24.08 6.81
C PHE A 234 63.08 -24.74 5.69
N VAL A 235 61.86 -25.14 6.02
CA VAL A 235 60.81 -25.31 5.02
C VAL A 235 60.27 -23.93 4.70
N VAL A 236 60.14 -23.64 3.41
CA VAL A 236 59.75 -22.33 2.90
C VAL A 236 58.56 -22.47 1.96
N GLY A 237 57.50 -21.73 2.23
CA GLY A 237 56.40 -21.51 1.25
C GLY A 237 56.53 -20.14 0.59
N PHE A 238 56.57 -20.11 -0.73
CA PHE A 238 56.50 -18.85 -1.51
C PHE A 238 55.08 -18.64 -2.01
N PHE A 239 54.50 -17.49 -1.69
CA PHE A 239 53.12 -17.18 -2.01
C PHE A 239 53.03 -15.89 -2.82
N ARG A 240 52.06 -15.87 -3.76
CA ARG A 240 51.72 -14.67 -4.52
C ARG A 240 50.44 -14.06 -3.96
N TRP A 241 50.39 -12.72 -3.86
CA TRP A 241 49.22 -12.00 -3.39
C TRP A 241 48.01 -12.18 -4.27
N ASP A 242 48.15 -12.08 -5.60
CA ASP A 242 47.09 -12.28 -6.59
C ASP A 242 46.44 -13.66 -6.43
N GLY A 243 47.26 -14.71 -6.35
CA GLY A 243 46.78 -16.06 -6.22
C GLY A 243 46.12 -16.37 -4.89
N LEU A 244 46.60 -15.76 -3.79
CA LEU A 244 45.95 -15.87 -2.49
C LEU A 244 44.53 -15.28 -2.53
N LEU A 245 44.41 -14.07 -3.09
CA LEU A 245 43.13 -13.34 -3.17
C LEU A 245 42.19 -13.97 -4.20
N ASP A 246 42.68 -14.47 -5.32
CA ASP A 246 41.89 -15.27 -6.24
C ASP A 246 41.38 -16.56 -5.60
N GLY A 247 42.15 -17.13 -4.70
CA GLY A 247 41.75 -18.29 -3.91
C GLY A 247 40.71 -17.99 -2.86
N VAL A 248 40.71 -16.77 -2.31
CA VAL A 248 39.72 -16.26 -1.33
C VAL A 248 38.42 -15.87 -2.01
N PHE A 249 38.51 -15.13 -3.11
CA PHE A 249 37.34 -14.56 -3.79
C PHE A 249 36.77 -15.45 -4.90
N GLY A 250 37.48 -16.53 -5.28
CA GLY A 250 37.00 -17.47 -6.29
C GLY A 250 36.70 -16.85 -7.66
N GLY A 251 37.33 -15.73 -8.00
CA GLY A 251 37.05 -14.94 -9.20
C GLY A 251 35.79 -14.06 -9.10
N GLY A 252 35.20 -13.96 -7.93
CA GLY A 252 33.95 -13.23 -7.69
C GLY A 252 33.99 -12.33 -6.47
N PHE A 253 35.01 -11.49 -6.34
CA PHE A 253 34.96 -10.37 -5.39
C PHE A 253 33.78 -9.46 -5.77
N ASP A 254 32.98 -9.07 -4.80
CA ASP A 254 31.87 -8.13 -5.05
C ASP A 254 32.46 -6.80 -5.54
N PRO A 255 32.29 -6.42 -6.81
CA PRO A 255 32.86 -5.21 -7.36
C PRO A 255 32.29 -3.93 -6.72
N ALA A 256 31.39 -4.07 -5.78
CA ALA A 256 30.75 -2.98 -5.08
C ALA A 256 31.42 -2.63 -3.74
N ILE A 257 32.41 -3.44 -3.30
CA ILE A 257 33.23 -3.18 -2.11
C ILE A 257 34.68 -3.03 -2.54
N ASP A 258 35.33 -2.00 -2.05
CA ASP A 258 36.77 -1.85 -2.19
C ASP A 258 37.48 -2.60 -1.08
N PHE A 259 38.61 -3.22 -1.42
CA PHE A 259 39.44 -3.99 -0.51
C PHE A 259 40.91 -3.66 -0.69
N GLU A 260 41.52 -3.19 0.37
CA GLU A 260 42.96 -2.90 0.42
C GLU A 260 43.62 -3.73 1.52
N LEU A 261 44.83 -4.23 1.26
CA LEU A 261 45.64 -5.01 2.19
C LEU A 261 46.96 -4.29 2.46
N TYR A 262 47.31 -4.19 3.71
CA TYR A 262 48.53 -3.51 4.19
C TYR A 262 49.38 -4.42 5.08
N ASP A 263 50.73 -4.37 4.89
CA ASP A 263 51.69 -5.08 5.75
C ASP A 263 52.08 -4.20 6.94
N SER A 264 51.11 -3.71 7.66
CA SER A 264 51.32 -2.92 8.88
C SER A 264 50.07 -2.89 9.73
N ARG A 265 50.19 -2.46 11.01
CA ARG A 265 49.07 -2.16 11.89
C ARG A 265 48.27 -0.92 11.49
N GLU A 266 48.90 -0.01 10.78
CA GLU A 266 48.33 1.26 10.35
C GLU A 266 47.94 1.21 8.88
N VAL A 267 46.67 1.41 8.62
CA VAL A 267 46.12 1.47 7.25
C VAL A 267 46.50 2.81 6.62
N GLY A 268 46.79 2.80 5.32
CA GLY A 268 47.21 4.02 4.58
C GLY A 268 48.72 4.28 4.61
N SER A 269 49.51 3.38 5.20
CA SER A 269 50.98 3.42 5.13
C SER A 269 51.47 3.16 3.69
N SER A 270 52.76 3.40 3.45
CA SER A 270 53.40 3.13 2.16
C SER A 270 53.50 1.64 1.81
N GLU A 271 53.21 0.76 2.74
CA GLU A 271 53.33 -0.71 2.63
C GLU A 271 52.04 -1.40 2.19
N ARG A 272 51.36 -0.85 1.19
CA ARG A 272 50.17 -1.47 0.58
C ARG A 272 50.57 -2.70 -0.23
N LEU A 273 49.99 -3.84 0.13
CA LEU A 273 50.26 -5.13 -0.52
C LEU A 273 49.33 -5.37 -1.71
N TYR A 274 48.08 -4.95 -1.59
CA TYR A 274 47.05 -5.15 -2.61
C TYR A 274 45.98 -4.06 -2.55
N ASP A 275 45.34 -3.83 -3.68
CA ASP A 275 44.25 -2.90 -3.86
C ASP A 275 43.34 -3.44 -4.97
N SER A 276 42.04 -3.58 -4.68
CA SER A 276 41.09 -4.28 -5.56
C SER A 276 40.76 -3.50 -6.84
N ASP A 277 40.82 -2.17 -6.81
CA ASP A 277 40.50 -1.31 -7.96
C ASP A 277 41.64 -0.34 -8.35
N GLY A 278 42.74 -0.36 -7.62
CA GLY A 278 43.90 0.50 -7.85
C GLY A 278 43.74 1.93 -7.34
N VAL A 279 42.66 2.25 -6.63
CA VAL A 279 42.39 3.59 -6.09
C VAL A 279 42.48 3.57 -4.56
N PRO A 280 43.60 4.00 -3.97
CA PRO A 280 43.79 3.95 -2.53
C PRO A 280 42.82 4.90 -1.81
N ARG A 281 42.02 4.32 -0.88
CA ARG A 281 41.04 5.06 -0.07
C ARG A 281 41.43 5.15 1.39
N ALA A 282 42.14 4.17 1.89
CA ALA A 282 42.57 4.14 3.28
C ALA A 282 43.38 5.39 3.64
N GLY A 283 43.03 6.07 4.73
CA GLY A 283 43.70 7.28 5.19
C GLY A 283 43.47 8.52 4.32
N LYS A 284 42.62 8.48 3.30
CA LYS A 284 42.29 9.62 2.43
C LYS A 284 40.86 10.11 2.67
N PRO A 285 40.66 11.19 3.46
CA PRO A 285 39.34 11.74 3.74
C PRO A 285 38.66 12.38 2.52
N GLU A 286 39.37 12.56 1.41
CA GLU A 286 38.85 13.17 0.18
C GLU A 286 37.95 12.23 -0.64
N VAL A 287 38.00 10.93 -0.38
CA VAL A 287 37.16 9.94 -1.06
C VAL A 287 35.98 9.61 -0.14
N GLU A 288 34.80 10.18 -0.44
CA GLU A 288 33.58 9.90 0.32
C GLU A 288 33.19 8.41 0.17
N THR A 289 33.38 7.67 1.23
CA THR A 289 32.84 6.32 1.39
C THR A 289 31.78 6.32 2.47
N ARG A 290 30.65 5.68 2.23
CA ARG A 290 29.54 5.68 3.18
C ARG A 290 29.82 4.82 4.41
N PHE A 291 30.44 3.65 4.19
CA PHE A 291 30.90 2.75 5.23
C PHE A 291 32.33 2.34 4.94
N SER A 292 33.15 2.31 5.96
CA SER A 292 34.48 1.72 5.94
C SER A 292 34.72 0.95 7.21
N GLU A 293 35.55 -0.09 7.14
CA GLU A 293 35.90 -0.94 8.26
C GLU A 293 37.34 -1.41 8.12
N GLU A 294 38.07 -1.39 9.24
CA GLU A 294 39.41 -1.93 9.35
C GLU A 294 39.38 -3.22 10.17
N ARG A 295 40.09 -4.24 9.68
CA ARG A 295 40.24 -5.53 10.35
C ARG A 295 41.69 -5.94 10.33
N GLN A 296 42.09 -6.74 11.28
CA GLN A 296 43.44 -7.25 11.40
C GLN A 296 43.43 -8.77 11.31
N VAL A 297 44.45 -9.31 10.64
CA VAL A 297 44.69 -10.74 10.51
C VAL A 297 46.15 -11.02 10.82
N GLU A 298 46.39 -11.98 11.71
CA GLU A 298 47.75 -12.45 12.02
C GLU A 298 48.09 -13.63 11.10
N VAL A 299 49.20 -13.50 10.35
CA VAL A 299 49.69 -14.54 9.45
C VAL A 299 51.17 -14.80 9.72
N ALA A 300 51.48 -15.98 10.28
CA ALA A 300 52.87 -16.41 10.55
C ALA A 300 53.70 -15.30 11.21
N GLY A 301 53.21 -14.76 12.34
CA GLY A 301 53.90 -13.75 13.14
C GLY A 301 53.89 -12.33 12.59
N ARG A 302 53.22 -12.05 11.46
CA ARG A 302 52.99 -10.71 10.93
C ARG A 302 51.53 -10.31 11.10
N GLU A 303 51.26 -9.05 11.40
CA GLU A 303 49.92 -8.49 11.44
C GLU A 303 49.63 -7.73 10.13
N TRP A 304 48.62 -8.19 9.42
CA TRP A 304 48.11 -7.51 8.20
C TRP A 304 46.85 -6.73 8.55
N SER A 305 46.75 -5.53 8.04
CA SER A 305 45.54 -4.72 8.14
C SER A 305 44.75 -4.79 6.82
N LEU A 306 43.47 -5.12 6.98
CA LEU A 306 42.49 -5.17 5.89
C LEU A 306 41.63 -3.92 5.98
N TYR A 307 41.55 -3.14 4.91
CA TYR A 307 40.65 -2.01 4.80
C TYR A 307 39.57 -2.31 3.78
N PHE A 308 38.34 -2.06 4.18
CA PHE A 308 37.15 -2.22 3.35
C PHE A 308 36.42 -0.90 3.24
N ALA A 309 35.91 -0.59 2.03
CA ALA A 309 35.09 0.59 1.79
C ALA A 309 33.96 0.28 0.81
N THR A 310 32.80 0.89 1.02
CA THR A 310 31.69 0.76 0.07
C THR A 310 31.90 1.60 -1.16
N LEU A 311 31.63 1.01 -2.33
CA LEU A 311 31.57 1.72 -3.61
C LEU A 311 30.11 2.11 -3.95
N PRO A 312 29.88 3.06 -4.86
CA PRO A 312 28.55 3.49 -5.25
C PRO A 312 27.62 2.36 -5.75
N GLY A 313 28.20 1.27 -6.27
CA GLY A 313 27.47 0.06 -6.68
C GLY A 313 26.80 -0.65 -5.52
N PHE A 314 27.48 -0.79 -4.38
CA PHE A 314 26.96 -1.39 -3.17
C PHE A 314 25.75 -0.64 -2.61
N GLU A 315 25.83 0.70 -2.64
CA GLU A 315 24.77 1.57 -2.15
C GLU A 315 23.50 1.47 -3.01
N LYS A 316 23.65 1.39 -4.33
CA LYS A 316 22.54 1.21 -5.27
C LYS A 316 21.87 -0.16 -5.11
N ALA A 317 22.66 -1.22 -4.94
CA ALA A 317 22.15 -2.58 -4.75
C ALA A 317 21.41 -2.75 -3.42
N ALA A 318 21.70 -1.95 -2.41
CA ALA A 318 21.07 -1.99 -1.10
C ALA A 318 19.66 -1.37 -1.05
N GLY A 319 19.05 -1.00 -2.19
CA GLY A 319 17.69 -0.47 -2.26
C GLY A 319 17.58 1.00 -1.85
N SER A 320 18.59 1.81 -2.12
CA SER A 320 18.67 3.24 -1.76
C SER A 320 17.49 4.11 -2.23
N ASN A 321 16.70 3.64 -3.20
CA ASN A 321 15.54 4.35 -3.72
C ASN A 321 14.26 4.19 -2.88
N LEU A 322 14.19 3.18 -2.00
CA LEU A 322 12.99 2.87 -1.22
C LEU A 322 12.52 4.04 -0.34
N PRO A 323 13.38 4.74 0.42
CA PRO A 323 12.96 5.91 1.19
C PRO A 323 12.40 7.02 0.30
N GLY A 324 12.97 7.25 -0.88
CA GLY A 324 12.47 8.22 -1.86
C GLY A 324 11.07 7.88 -2.37
N PHE A 325 10.80 6.62 -2.67
CA PHE A 325 9.47 6.16 -3.06
C PHE A 325 8.43 6.32 -1.95
N VAL A 326 8.79 6.00 -0.71
CA VAL A 326 7.90 6.17 0.44
C VAL A 326 7.55 7.65 0.65
N LEU A 327 8.53 8.54 0.54
CA LEU A 327 8.30 9.98 0.66
C LEU A 327 7.40 10.50 -0.48
N ALA A 328 7.72 10.18 -1.73
CA ALA A 328 6.96 10.66 -2.89
C ALA A 328 5.52 10.15 -2.89
N SER A 329 5.31 8.84 -2.65
CA SER A 329 3.98 8.24 -2.58
C SER A 329 3.17 8.76 -1.39
N GLY A 330 3.80 8.92 -0.22
CA GLY A 330 3.15 9.45 0.96
C GLY A 330 2.70 10.91 0.78
N VAL A 331 3.52 11.76 0.15
CA VAL A 331 3.13 13.14 -0.21
C VAL A 331 1.97 13.15 -1.21
N ALA A 332 2.03 12.29 -2.24
CA ALA A 332 0.93 12.19 -3.23
C ALA A 332 -0.39 11.77 -2.58
N VAL A 333 -0.37 10.76 -1.69
CA VAL A 333 -1.55 10.33 -0.93
C VAL A 333 -2.06 11.44 -0.02
N SER A 334 -1.16 12.17 0.66
CA SER A 334 -1.53 13.29 1.53
C SER A 334 -2.24 14.41 0.78
N LEU A 335 -1.77 14.76 -0.42
CA LEU A 335 -2.40 15.75 -1.29
C LEU A 335 -3.77 15.26 -1.82
N LEU A 336 -3.88 13.98 -2.15
CA LEU A 336 -5.15 13.37 -2.58
C LEU A 336 -6.20 13.42 -1.46
N LEU A 337 -5.83 13.00 -0.25
CA LEU A 337 -6.70 13.04 0.93
C LEU A 337 -7.14 14.47 1.26
N PHE A 338 -6.22 15.44 1.17
CA PHE A 338 -6.53 16.85 1.32
C PHE A 338 -7.56 17.31 0.28
N GLY A 339 -7.35 16.99 -1.01
CA GLY A 339 -8.26 17.35 -2.09
C GLY A 339 -9.65 16.75 -1.93
N ILE A 340 -9.75 15.47 -1.58
CA ILE A 340 -11.02 14.78 -1.31
C ILE A 340 -11.74 15.44 -0.13
N THR A 341 -11.04 15.67 0.98
CA THR A 341 -11.64 16.31 2.18
C THR A 341 -12.15 17.73 1.86
N LEU A 342 -11.37 18.49 1.10
CA LEU A 342 -11.77 19.83 0.67
C LEU A 342 -13.03 19.81 -0.20
N LEU A 343 -13.11 18.86 -1.14
CA LEU A 343 -14.28 18.64 -2.00
C LEU A 343 -15.52 18.26 -1.20
N LEU A 344 -15.39 17.34 -0.24
CA LEU A 344 -16.49 16.91 0.63
C LEU A 344 -17.02 18.08 1.48
N VAL A 345 -16.15 18.88 2.09
CA VAL A 345 -16.53 20.07 2.84
C VAL A 345 -17.23 21.10 1.95
N ARG A 346 -16.75 21.29 0.74
CA ARG A 346 -17.38 22.22 -0.23
C ARG A 346 -18.76 21.75 -0.67
N ASN A 347 -18.92 20.46 -0.98
CA ASN A 347 -20.18 19.89 -1.43
C ASN A 347 -21.24 19.90 -0.30
N SER A 348 -20.87 19.60 0.94
CA SER A 348 -21.79 19.68 2.07
C SER A 348 -22.34 21.10 2.27
N THR A 349 -21.48 22.11 2.13
CA THR A 349 -21.92 23.52 2.26
C THR A 349 -22.83 23.99 1.12
N LEU A 350 -22.65 23.47 -0.08
CA LEU A 350 -23.53 23.75 -1.22
C LEU A 350 -24.90 23.09 -1.03
N ALA A 351 -24.93 21.84 -0.57
CA ALA A 351 -26.16 21.11 -0.27
C ALA A 351 -26.99 21.78 0.84
N GLU A 352 -26.34 22.24 1.93
CA GLU A 352 -27.00 22.98 3.01
C GLU A 352 -27.65 24.29 2.50
N ARG A 353 -26.97 25.04 1.63
CA ARG A 353 -27.51 26.26 1.03
C ARG A 353 -28.71 25.97 0.14
N ALA A 354 -28.57 25.00 -0.77
CA ALA A 354 -29.64 24.62 -1.67
C ALA A 354 -30.90 24.15 -0.92
N SER A 355 -30.73 23.39 0.17
CA SER A 355 -31.84 22.97 1.04
C SER A 355 -32.54 24.15 1.69
N LYS A 356 -31.75 25.11 2.20
CA LYS A 356 -32.31 26.31 2.82
C LYS A 356 -33.06 27.19 1.82
N ASP A 357 -32.48 27.42 0.65
CA ASP A 357 -33.12 28.23 -0.40
C ASP A 357 -34.46 27.60 -0.85
N LEU A 358 -34.53 26.26 -0.93
CA LEU A 358 -35.75 25.52 -1.24
C LEU A 358 -36.82 25.67 -0.13
N GLU A 359 -36.38 25.57 1.15
CA GLU A 359 -37.29 25.80 2.29
C GLU A 359 -37.87 27.23 2.31
N ASP A 360 -37.02 28.21 2.05
CA ASP A 360 -37.45 29.62 2.03
C ASP A 360 -38.42 29.88 0.89
N ALA A 361 -38.15 29.39 -0.33
CA ALA A 361 -39.04 29.48 -1.48
C ALA A 361 -40.39 28.79 -1.24
N ASN A 362 -40.40 27.64 -0.61
CA ASN A 362 -41.65 26.93 -0.26
C ASN A 362 -42.49 27.70 0.76
N ARG A 363 -41.86 28.32 1.78
CA ARG A 363 -42.57 29.18 2.75
C ARG A 363 -43.18 30.39 2.08
N GLU A 364 -42.48 31.03 1.13
CA GLU A 364 -42.97 32.20 0.41
C GLU A 364 -44.19 31.85 -0.46
N LEU A 365 -44.15 30.71 -1.17
CA LEU A 365 -45.26 30.20 -1.97
C LEU A 365 -46.51 29.91 -1.09
N GLU A 366 -46.29 29.36 0.12
CA GLU A 366 -47.34 29.08 1.08
C GLU A 366 -48.01 30.35 1.60
N ALA A 367 -47.21 31.34 1.98
CA ALA A 367 -47.70 32.62 2.46
C ALA A 367 -48.52 33.33 1.40
N PHE A 368 -48.03 33.30 0.16
CA PHE A 368 -48.75 33.86 -0.99
C PHE A 368 -50.12 33.20 -1.20
N SER A 369 -50.15 31.84 -1.22
CA SER A 369 -51.39 31.09 -1.44
C SER A 369 -52.44 31.40 -0.34
N TYR A 370 -51.99 31.53 0.92
CA TYR A 370 -52.88 31.87 2.03
C TYR A 370 -53.44 33.30 1.89
N SER A 371 -52.59 34.28 1.63
CA SER A 371 -53.00 35.69 1.48
C SER A 371 -54.02 35.89 0.35
N VAL A 372 -53.70 35.35 -0.84
CA VAL A 372 -54.58 35.45 -2.03
C VAL A 372 -55.94 34.84 -1.76
N SER A 373 -55.99 33.68 -1.11
CA SER A 373 -57.24 33.00 -0.80
C SER A 373 -58.09 33.77 0.23
N HIS A 374 -57.44 34.37 1.23
CA HIS A 374 -58.15 35.24 2.19
C HIS A 374 -58.75 36.48 1.51
N ASP A 375 -57.97 37.14 0.66
CA ASP A 375 -58.36 38.39 0.03
C ASP A 375 -59.43 38.21 -1.06
N LEU A 376 -59.51 37.03 -1.70
CA LEU A 376 -60.58 36.68 -2.61
C LEU A 376 -61.91 36.30 -1.93
N ARG A 377 -61.87 35.78 -0.70
CA ARG A 377 -63.08 35.34 0.03
C ARG A 377 -63.99 36.49 0.44
N ALA A 378 -63.42 37.66 0.78
CA ALA A 378 -64.21 38.81 1.21
C ALA A 378 -65.12 39.40 0.11
N PRO A 379 -64.60 39.71 -1.13
CA PRO A 379 -65.43 40.22 -2.20
C PRO A 379 -66.49 39.22 -2.66
N LEU A 380 -66.19 37.89 -2.64
CA LEU A 380 -67.15 36.87 -3.04
C LEU A 380 -68.35 36.79 -2.07
N ARG A 381 -68.10 36.90 -0.76
CA ARG A 381 -69.15 36.96 0.23
C ARG A 381 -70.03 38.19 0.03
N SER A 382 -69.45 39.33 -0.33
CA SER A 382 -70.22 40.55 -0.61
C SER A 382 -71.11 40.40 -1.86
N ILE A 383 -70.56 39.80 -2.97
CA ILE A 383 -71.30 39.52 -4.18
C ILE A 383 -72.48 38.57 -3.89
N GLU A 384 -72.22 37.46 -3.16
CA GLU A 384 -73.26 36.52 -2.77
C GLU A 384 -74.35 37.18 -1.91
N GLY A 385 -73.92 37.95 -0.87
CA GLY A 385 -74.81 38.64 0.02
C GLY A 385 -75.72 39.64 -0.68
N PHE A 386 -75.18 40.52 -1.53
CA PHE A 386 -75.97 41.50 -2.28
C PHE A 386 -76.88 40.83 -3.34
N SER A 387 -76.37 39.80 -4.03
CA SER A 387 -77.20 39.03 -4.96
C SER A 387 -78.37 38.34 -4.26
N ARG A 388 -78.16 37.84 -3.04
CA ARG A 388 -79.21 37.24 -2.26
C ARG A 388 -80.25 38.25 -1.79
N ILE A 389 -79.81 39.42 -1.28
CA ILE A 389 -80.71 40.51 -0.85
C ILE A 389 -81.58 40.98 -2.02
N LEU A 390 -81.01 41.13 -3.23
CA LEU A 390 -81.74 41.51 -4.41
C LEU A 390 -82.78 40.48 -4.83
N LEU A 391 -82.48 39.20 -4.72
CA LEU A 391 -83.38 38.09 -5.05
C LEU A 391 -84.48 37.88 -3.99
N GLU A 392 -84.23 38.16 -2.71
CA GLU A 392 -85.17 37.95 -1.61
C GLU A 392 -86.01 39.23 -1.27
N ASP A 393 -85.38 40.38 -1.14
CA ASP A 393 -86.08 41.63 -0.66
C ASP A 393 -86.61 42.50 -1.80
N TYR A 394 -86.11 42.24 -3.06
CA TYR A 394 -86.56 43.04 -4.26
C TYR A 394 -87.11 42.13 -5.34
N ALA A 395 -87.61 40.96 -5.00
CA ALA A 395 -88.17 39.99 -5.93
C ALA A 395 -89.32 40.58 -6.82
N ASP A 396 -90.19 41.43 -6.19
CA ASP A 396 -91.31 42.05 -6.90
C ASP A 396 -90.90 43.11 -7.96
N LYS A 397 -89.62 43.56 -7.91
CA LYS A 397 -89.06 44.58 -8.83
C LYS A 397 -88.14 43.96 -9.90
N LEU A 398 -87.92 42.70 -9.88
CA LEU A 398 -87.10 41.94 -10.83
C LEU A 398 -88.00 41.22 -11.81
N ASP A 399 -87.70 41.36 -13.09
CA ASP A 399 -88.30 40.49 -14.10
C ASP A 399 -87.66 39.10 -14.06
N GLU A 400 -88.23 38.14 -14.72
CA GLU A 400 -87.78 36.74 -14.75
C GLU A 400 -86.35 36.60 -15.25
N GLU A 401 -85.91 37.44 -16.23
CA GLU A 401 -84.53 37.45 -16.74
C GLU A 401 -83.55 38.03 -15.74
N GLY A 402 -83.91 39.11 -15.05
CA GLY A 402 -83.05 39.70 -13.97
C GLY A 402 -82.87 38.78 -12.80
N ALA A 403 -83.94 38.02 -12.42
CA ALA A 403 -83.85 36.98 -11.37
C ALA A 403 -82.93 35.82 -11.82
N ASP A 404 -82.99 35.38 -13.07
CA ASP A 404 -82.06 34.36 -13.61
C ASP A 404 -80.64 34.86 -13.61
N TYR A 405 -80.34 36.07 -14.06
CA TYR A 405 -78.98 36.65 -14.04
C TYR A 405 -78.41 36.69 -12.60
N LEU A 406 -79.17 37.14 -11.65
CA LEU A 406 -78.73 37.19 -10.24
C LEU A 406 -78.55 35.80 -9.68
N GLY A 407 -79.41 34.84 -10.04
CA GLY A 407 -79.22 33.44 -9.72
C GLY A 407 -77.90 32.86 -10.22
N ARG A 408 -77.58 33.16 -11.45
CA ARG A 408 -76.29 32.75 -12.11
C ARG A 408 -75.09 33.43 -11.45
N VAL A 409 -75.15 34.74 -11.12
CA VAL A 409 -74.07 35.46 -10.41
C VAL A 409 -73.86 34.84 -9.01
N ARG A 410 -74.94 34.52 -8.31
CA ARG A 410 -74.85 33.87 -7.00
C ARG A 410 -74.28 32.47 -7.09
N GLY A 411 -74.66 31.69 -8.12
CA GLY A 411 -74.13 30.37 -8.39
C GLY A 411 -72.59 30.41 -8.67
N ALA A 412 -72.18 31.39 -9.54
CA ALA A 412 -70.77 31.58 -9.84
C ALA A 412 -69.94 32.00 -8.62
N SER A 413 -70.48 32.90 -7.76
CA SER A 413 -69.80 33.33 -6.52
C SER A 413 -69.64 32.19 -5.54
N LYS A 414 -70.65 31.34 -5.35
CA LYS A 414 -70.58 30.12 -4.52
C LYS A 414 -69.54 29.17 -5.06
N HIS A 415 -69.55 28.95 -6.38
CA HIS A 415 -68.59 28.06 -7.04
C HIS A 415 -67.15 28.55 -6.84
N MET A 416 -66.86 29.86 -7.00
CA MET A 416 -65.54 30.43 -6.71
C MET A 416 -65.12 30.27 -5.26
N ALA A 417 -66.04 30.46 -4.29
CA ALA A 417 -65.77 30.25 -2.88
C ALA A 417 -65.35 28.82 -2.57
N LEU A 418 -66.02 27.81 -3.17
CA LEU A 418 -65.65 26.40 -3.04
C LEU A 418 -64.28 26.12 -3.67
N LEU A 419 -63.97 26.66 -4.87
CA LEU A 419 -62.67 26.50 -5.51
C LEU A 419 -61.52 27.02 -4.65
N ILE A 420 -61.73 28.19 -3.99
CA ILE A 420 -60.73 28.78 -3.07
C ILE A 420 -60.54 27.89 -1.83
N GLU A 421 -61.62 27.34 -1.28
CA GLU A 421 -61.56 26.47 -0.12
C GLU A 421 -60.83 25.16 -0.41
N ASP A 422 -61.16 24.52 -1.54
CA ASP A 422 -60.51 23.32 -2.00
C ASP A 422 -59.02 23.56 -2.32
N LEU A 423 -58.64 24.73 -2.90
CA LEU A 423 -57.25 25.09 -3.15
C LEU A 423 -56.44 25.25 -1.84
N LEU A 424 -57.07 25.87 -0.81
CA LEU A 424 -56.46 25.97 0.52
C LEU A 424 -56.28 24.61 1.19
N ASP A 425 -57.26 23.71 1.05
CA ASP A 425 -57.16 22.37 1.59
C ASP A 425 -56.11 21.55 0.87
N LEU A 426 -55.99 21.66 -0.45
CA LEU A 426 -54.89 21.07 -1.22
C LEU A 426 -53.50 21.58 -0.75
N SER A 427 -53.41 22.88 -0.42
CA SER A 427 -52.20 23.48 0.16
C SER A 427 -51.91 22.93 1.57
N ARG A 428 -52.94 22.84 2.43
CA ARG A 428 -52.79 22.34 3.81
C ARG A 428 -52.44 20.87 3.92
N VAL A 429 -52.95 20.03 3.01
CA VAL A 429 -52.62 18.62 2.91
C VAL A 429 -51.10 18.39 2.78
N SER A 430 -50.36 19.37 2.29
CA SER A 430 -48.90 19.27 2.11
C SER A 430 -48.08 19.51 3.37
N ARG A 431 -48.68 19.99 4.46
CA ARG A 431 -48.01 20.54 5.66
C ARG A 431 -47.83 19.51 6.78
N GLY A 432 -46.76 19.68 7.55
CA GLY A 432 -46.50 18.98 8.81
C GLY A 432 -46.08 17.51 8.65
N PRO A 433 -45.58 16.88 9.68
CA PRO A 433 -45.28 15.46 9.70
C PRO A 433 -46.56 14.63 9.68
N LEU A 434 -46.55 13.50 8.95
CA LEU A 434 -47.63 12.52 8.98
C LEU A 434 -47.72 11.88 10.36
N ARG A 435 -48.92 11.90 10.97
CA ARG A 435 -49.23 11.16 12.20
C ARG A 435 -49.80 9.80 11.81
N ARG A 436 -48.92 8.84 11.59
CA ARG A 436 -49.35 7.51 11.16
C ARG A 436 -49.81 6.63 12.29
N GLU A 437 -51.01 6.13 12.19
CA GLU A 437 -51.64 5.19 13.14
C GLU A 437 -52.41 4.11 12.39
N VAL A 438 -52.82 3.06 13.09
CA VAL A 438 -53.67 1.99 12.50
C VAL A 438 -55.11 2.48 12.51
N ILE A 439 -55.72 2.53 11.34
CA ILE A 439 -57.05 3.12 11.10
C ILE A 439 -57.96 2.06 10.53
N ASP A 440 -59.19 1.93 11.07
CA ASP A 440 -60.25 1.12 10.48
C ASP A 440 -60.93 1.93 9.35
N LEU A 441 -60.52 1.67 8.12
CA LEU A 441 -61.08 2.32 6.93
C LEU A 441 -62.52 1.88 6.65
N SER A 442 -62.91 0.62 7.06
CA SER A 442 -64.28 0.12 6.92
C SER A 442 -65.25 0.92 7.77
N ALA A 443 -64.89 1.22 9.03
CA ALA A 443 -65.69 2.06 9.91
C ALA A 443 -65.80 3.50 9.39
N MET A 444 -64.65 4.08 8.96
CA MET A 444 -64.57 5.41 8.39
C MET A 444 -65.44 5.58 7.13
N ALA A 445 -65.38 4.63 6.20
CA ALA A 445 -66.21 4.64 4.99
C ALA A 445 -67.71 4.56 5.31
N ARG A 446 -68.10 3.68 6.27
CA ARG A 446 -69.51 3.55 6.71
C ARG A 446 -70.02 4.87 7.33
N ASP A 447 -69.23 5.55 8.11
CA ASP A 447 -69.62 6.81 8.73
C ASP A 447 -69.75 7.94 7.71
N ILE A 448 -68.88 8.01 6.71
CA ILE A 448 -68.98 8.94 5.60
C ILE A 448 -70.28 8.70 4.82
N VAL A 449 -70.57 7.46 4.42
CA VAL A 449 -71.78 7.16 3.67
C VAL A 449 -73.07 7.37 4.48
N LYS A 450 -73.07 7.08 5.82
CA LYS A 450 -74.20 7.44 6.68
C LYS A 450 -74.45 8.95 6.73
N LYS A 451 -73.40 9.78 6.69
CA LYS A 451 -73.60 11.25 6.58
C LYS A 451 -74.22 11.62 5.23
N LEU A 452 -73.77 11.01 4.13
CA LEU A 452 -74.37 11.25 2.79
C LEU A 452 -75.81 10.79 2.70
N GLN A 453 -76.19 9.64 3.28
CA GLN A 453 -77.54 9.15 3.34
C GLN A 453 -78.47 10.04 4.15
N ARG A 454 -78.00 10.61 5.27
CA ARG A 454 -78.78 11.58 6.06
C ARG A 454 -79.01 12.89 5.34
N ALA A 455 -78.05 13.32 4.52
CA ALA A 455 -78.17 14.53 3.74
C ALA A 455 -79.11 14.39 2.53
N HIS A 456 -79.29 13.13 2.02
CA HIS A 456 -80.10 12.79 0.88
C HIS A 456 -81.00 11.59 1.16
N PRO A 457 -81.98 11.74 2.05
CA PRO A 457 -82.84 10.62 2.50
C PRO A 457 -83.73 10.02 1.39
N GLU A 458 -83.92 10.76 0.34
CA GLU A 458 -84.72 10.36 -0.85
C GLU A 458 -84.00 9.34 -1.73
N ARG A 459 -82.67 9.22 -1.59
CA ARG A 459 -81.87 8.33 -2.47
C ARG A 459 -81.75 6.93 -1.92
N ARG A 460 -81.94 5.93 -2.82
CA ARG A 460 -81.72 4.53 -2.51
C ARG A 460 -80.35 4.09 -3.02
N VAL A 461 -79.39 4.07 -2.11
CA VAL A 461 -78.01 3.65 -2.45
C VAL A 461 -77.68 2.42 -1.58
N LYS A 462 -77.31 1.33 -2.24
CA LYS A 462 -76.76 0.15 -1.60
C LYS A 462 -75.30 0.33 -1.38
N PHE A 463 -74.86 0.45 -0.12
CA PHE A 463 -73.46 0.55 0.20
C PHE A 463 -72.92 -0.80 0.73
N VAL A 464 -71.85 -1.31 0.12
CA VAL A 464 -71.16 -2.52 0.48
C VAL A 464 -69.74 -2.18 0.91
N ALA A 465 -69.45 -2.32 2.21
CA ALA A 465 -68.11 -2.14 2.73
C ALA A 465 -67.57 -3.49 3.17
N GLN A 466 -66.41 -3.87 2.67
CA GLN A 466 -65.67 -5.03 3.14
C GLN A 466 -65.29 -4.78 4.63
N GLU A 467 -65.49 -5.80 5.48
CA GLU A 467 -65.18 -5.69 6.88
C GLU A 467 -63.70 -5.86 7.19
N GLY A 468 -63.20 -5.16 8.23
CA GLY A 468 -61.84 -5.33 8.71
C GLY A 468 -60.74 -4.71 7.81
N VAL A 469 -61.09 -3.82 6.88
CA VAL A 469 -60.12 -3.10 6.08
C VAL A 469 -59.39 -2.06 6.93
N VAL A 470 -58.12 -2.32 7.22
CA VAL A 470 -57.28 -1.45 8.00
C VAL A 470 -56.14 -0.85 7.19
N ALA A 471 -55.72 0.34 7.56
CA ALA A 471 -54.58 1.01 6.92
C ALA A 471 -53.64 1.65 7.99
N PHE A 472 -52.38 1.81 7.64
CA PHE A 472 -51.41 2.54 8.44
C PHE A 472 -51.13 3.91 7.82
N GLY A 473 -51.71 4.96 8.39
CA GLY A 473 -51.67 6.29 7.83
C GLY A 473 -52.13 7.40 8.78
N ASP A 474 -52.31 8.60 8.24
CA ASP A 474 -52.86 9.74 9.00
C ASP A 474 -54.39 9.73 8.89
N ALA A 475 -55.07 9.60 10.04
CA ALA A 475 -56.52 9.45 10.08
C ALA A 475 -57.25 10.62 9.44
N ASN A 476 -56.80 11.86 9.69
CA ASN A 476 -57.45 13.05 9.14
C ASN A 476 -57.32 13.13 7.63
N LEU A 477 -56.12 12.84 7.11
CA LEU A 477 -55.85 12.90 5.67
C LEU A 477 -56.59 11.76 4.94
N LEU A 478 -56.62 10.56 5.50
CA LEU A 478 -57.33 9.43 4.88
C LEU A 478 -58.84 9.63 4.94
N ALA A 479 -59.38 10.30 5.96
CA ALA A 479 -60.77 10.73 6.01
C ALA A 479 -61.12 11.66 4.83
N VAL A 480 -60.30 12.69 4.61
CA VAL A 480 -60.44 13.62 3.46
C VAL A 480 -60.38 12.87 2.12
N ALA A 481 -59.47 11.90 1.98
CA ALA A 481 -59.35 11.12 0.76
C ALA A 481 -60.61 10.25 0.51
N LEU A 482 -61.11 9.57 1.52
CA LEU A 482 -62.31 8.76 1.42
C LEU A 482 -63.58 9.61 1.23
N GLU A 483 -63.69 10.79 1.89
CA GLU A 483 -64.78 11.73 1.68
C GLU A 483 -64.85 12.16 0.20
N ASN A 484 -63.68 12.47 -0.41
CA ASN A 484 -63.66 12.83 -1.83
C ASN A 484 -64.02 11.64 -2.74
N LEU A 485 -63.50 10.45 -2.48
CA LEU A 485 -63.79 9.25 -3.32
C LEU A 485 -65.23 8.80 -3.18
N LEU A 486 -65.76 8.64 -1.97
CA LEU A 486 -67.10 8.22 -1.71
C LEU A 486 -68.12 9.32 -2.10
N GLY A 487 -67.78 10.59 -1.88
CA GLY A 487 -68.59 11.72 -2.37
C GLY A 487 -68.70 11.75 -3.89
N ASN A 488 -67.63 11.43 -4.60
CA ASN A 488 -67.67 11.27 -6.08
C ASN A 488 -68.56 10.07 -6.49
N ALA A 489 -68.42 8.91 -5.91
CA ALA A 489 -69.24 7.75 -6.14
C ALA A 489 -70.74 8.08 -5.87
N TRP A 490 -71.01 8.77 -4.75
CA TRP A 490 -72.38 9.24 -4.45
C TRP A 490 -72.92 10.20 -5.47
N LYS A 491 -72.14 11.14 -5.93
CA LYS A 491 -72.52 12.16 -6.92
C LYS A 491 -72.79 11.55 -8.31
N PHE A 492 -71.87 10.72 -8.82
CA PHE A 492 -71.96 10.17 -10.18
C PHE A 492 -72.99 9.05 -10.35
N THR A 493 -73.48 8.50 -9.25
CA THR A 493 -74.64 7.57 -9.22
C THR A 493 -76.00 8.28 -9.07
N SER A 494 -76.06 9.64 -9.08
CA SER A 494 -77.29 10.38 -8.76
C SER A 494 -78.42 10.22 -9.79
N LYS A 495 -78.11 9.79 -10.98
CA LYS A 495 -79.08 9.52 -12.06
C LYS A 495 -79.66 8.09 -12.05
N SER A 496 -79.11 7.20 -11.19
CA SER A 496 -79.59 5.80 -11.03
C SER A 496 -80.67 5.69 -9.93
N ASN A 497 -81.76 4.96 -10.23
CA ASN A 497 -82.81 4.71 -9.25
C ASN A 497 -82.38 3.75 -8.12
N GLU A 498 -81.48 2.82 -8.43
CA GLU A 498 -80.86 1.92 -7.48
C GLU A 498 -79.34 1.93 -7.74
N ALA A 499 -78.59 2.63 -6.91
CA ALA A 499 -77.15 2.74 -7.03
C ALA A 499 -76.40 1.79 -6.07
N THR A 500 -75.26 1.27 -6.51
CA THR A 500 -74.36 0.46 -5.69
C THR A 500 -73.01 1.11 -5.57
N ILE A 501 -72.57 1.33 -4.32
CA ILE A 501 -71.19 1.82 -4.04
C ILE A 501 -70.51 0.77 -3.20
N GLU A 502 -69.32 0.38 -3.62
CA GLU A 502 -68.49 -0.63 -2.91
C GLU A 502 -67.18 0.02 -2.43
N PHE A 503 -66.78 -0.36 -1.20
CA PHE A 503 -65.48 -0.05 -0.65
C PHE A 503 -64.81 -1.35 -0.19
N GLY A 504 -63.56 -1.57 -0.59
CA GLY A 504 -62.84 -2.78 -0.25
C GLY A 504 -61.35 -2.70 -0.45
N VAL A 505 -60.74 -3.85 -0.29
CA VAL A 505 -59.31 -4.07 -0.48
C VAL A 505 -59.07 -5.31 -1.33
N ASP A 506 -58.17 -5.19 -2.27
CA ASP A 506 -57.63 -6.29 -3.05
C ASP A 506 -56.20 -6.58 -2.59
N VAL A 507 -55.94 -7.83 -2.22
CA VAL A 507 -54.63 -8.31 -1.79
C VAL A 507 -54.07 -9.20 -2.88
N PRO A 508 -53.09 -8.76 -3.67
CA PRO A 508 -52.53 -9.58 -4.72
C PRO A 508 -51.96 -10.88 -4.20
N HIS A 509 -52.36 -12.02 -4.81
CA HIS A 509 -51.79 -13.33 -4.55
C HIS A 509 -50.33 -13.33 -4.95
N GLY A 510 -49.42 -13.21 -3.97
CA GLY A 510 -47.94 -13.19 -4.23
C GLY A 510 -47.17 -12.10 -3.52
N GLY A 511 -47.74 -11.33 -2.58
CA GLY A 511 -46.99 -10.43 -1.70
C GLY A 511 -46.75 -9.03 -2.27
N GLY A 512 -47.72 -8.43 -2.93
CA GLY A 512 -47.74 -7.02 -3.35
C GLY A 512 -48.30 -6.05 -2.30
N SER A 513 -48.23 -4.75 -2.57
CA SER A 513 -48.87 -3.71 -1.75
C SER A 513 -50.41 -3.89 -1.75
N VAL A 514 -51.03 -3.71 -0.58
CA VAL A 514 -52.47 -3.70 -0.43
C VAL A 514 -53.07 -2.60 -1.29
N VAL A 515 -54.07 -2.94 -2.13
CA VAL A 515 -54.79 -2.02 -3.01
C VAL A 515 -56.17 -1.77 -2.46
N TYR A 516 -56.45 -0.54 -2.05
CA TYR A 516 -57.78 -0.11 -1.62
C TYR A 516 -58.56 0.37 -2.84
N TYR A 517 -59.90 0.15 -2.85
CA TYR A 517 -60.73 0.62 -3.94
C TYR A 517 -62.07 1.16 -3.47
N VAL A 518 -62.58 2.15 -4.23
CA VAL A 518 -63.95 2.62 -4.19
C VAL A 518 -64.52 2.42 -5.60
N ARG A 519 -65.60 1.66 -5.69
CA ARG A 519 -66.29 1.33 -6.93
C ARG A 519 -67.72 1.86 -6.89
N ASP A 520 -68.23 2.39 -8.00
CA ASP A 520 -69.59 2.79 -8.22
C ASP A 520 -70.09 2.24 -9.56
N ASP A 521 -71.45 2.10 -9.68
CA ASP A 521 -72.17 1.72 -10.88
C ASP A 521 -72.81 2.97 -11.56
N GLY A 522 -72.16 4.15 -11.47
CA GLY A 522 -72.65 5.40 -11.94
C GLY A 522 -72.40 5.66 -13.45
N ALA A 523 -72.31 6.96 -13.80
CA ALA A 523 -72.15 7.41 -15.19
C ALA A 523 -70.86 6.96 -15.87
N GLY A 524 -69.81 6.58 -15.09
CA GLY A 524 -68.47 6.27 -15.60
C GLY A 524 -67.84 7.41 -16.39
N PHE A 525 -66.70 7.15 -16.97
CA PHE A 525 -65.97 8.14 -17.84
C PHE A 525 -65.15 7.41 -18.90
N ASP A 526 -64.75 8.16 -19.94
CA ASP A 526 -63.90 7.63 -21.03
C ASP A 526 -62.50 7.28 -20.51
N PRO A 527 -62.05 6.02 -20.61
CA PRO A 527 -60.73 5.58 -20.09
C PRO A 527 -59.52 6.39 -20.63
N ARG A 528 -59.63 7.00 -21.79
CA ARG A 528 -58.56 7.82 -22.37
C ARG A 528 -58.18 9.04 -21.52
N TYR A 529 -59.05 9.44 -20.61
CA TYR A 529 -58.83 10.60 -19.72
C TYR A 529 -58.47 10.19 -18.28
N ALA A 530 -58.28 8.92 -17.99
CA ALA A 530 -58.00 8.41 -16.64
C ALA A 530 -56.76 9.10 -15.99
N ASP A 531 -55.69 9.26 -16.74
CA ASP A 531 -54.44 9.91 -16.23
C ASP A 531 -54.61 11.40 -15.90
N LYS A 532 -55.59 12.09 -16.53
CA LYS A 532 -55.83 13.51 -16.31
C LYS A 532 -56.71 13.78 -15.09
N LEU A 533 -57.45 12.80 -14.61
CA LEU A 533 -58.40 12.97 -13.50
C LEU A 533 -57.80 13.48 -12.21
N PHE A 534 -56.52 13.17 -11.95
CA PHE A 534 -55.81 13.50 -10.73
C PHE A 534 -55.10 14.88 -10.81
N GLY A 535 -55.25 15.57 -11.92
CA GLY A 535 -54.83 16.97 -12.09
C GLY A 535 -55.78 17.93 -11.42
N ALA A 536 -55.27 19.06 -10.90
CA ALA A 536 -56.11 20.11 -10.35
C ALA A 536 -56.98 20.76 -11.47
N PHE A 537 -58.24 21.09 -11.15
CA PHE A 537 -59.25 21.73 -12.04
C PHE A 537 -59.65 20.86 -13.25
N GLN A 538 -59.41 19.54 -13.23
CA GLN A 538 -59.83 18.61 -14.29
C GLN A 538 -61.25 18.12 -14.03
N ARG A 539 -62.10 18.23 -15.06
CA ARG A 539 -63.48 17.78 -15.06
C ARG A 539 -63.75 17.06 -16.39
N LEU A 540 -64.38 15.88 -16.34
CA LEU A 540 -64.76 15.09 -17.54
C LEU A 540 -66.24 15.21 -17.90
N HIS A 541 -67.09 15.57 -16.92
CA HIS A 541 -68.51 15.80 -17.12
C HIS A 541 -68.83 17.31 -17.12
N GLY A 542 -69.84 17.72 -17.86
CA GLY A 542 -70.30 19.10 -17.94
C GLY A 542 -70.79 19.63 -16.60
N SER A 543 -70.73 20.97 -16.41
CA SER A 543 -71.21 21.62 -15.19
C SER A 543 -72.69 21.50 -14.97
N GLU A 544 -73.45 21.25 -16.02
CA GLU A 544 -74.89 21.06 -15.98
C GLU A 544 -75.28 19.62 -15.58
N GLU A 545 -74.38 18.66 -15.74
CA GLU A 545 -74.66 17.25 -15.45
C GLU A 545 -74.34 16.88 -13.97
N PHE A 546 -73.20 17.33 -13.46
CA PHE A 546 -72.76 17.07 -12.10
C PHE A 546 -71.96 18.24 -11.53
N GLU A 547 -72.29 18.65 -10.29
CA GLU A 547 -71.58 19.72 -9.59
C GLU A 547 -70.16 19.29 -9.16
N GLY A 548 -69.22 20.25 -9.09
CA GLY A 548 -67.89 20.01 -8.49
C GLY A 548 -66.79 20.94 -9.01
N THR A 549 -65.71 21.05 -8.28
CA THR A 549 -64.57 21.97 -8.49
C THR A 549 -63.44 21.38 -9.32
N GLY A 550 -63.35 20.04 -9.44
CA GLY A 550 -62.23 19.34 -10.10
C GLY A 550 -60.96 19.28 -9.27
N ILE A 551 -60.99 19.60 -7.97
CA ILE A 551 -59.82 19.57 -7.06
C ILE A 551 -59.81 18.32 -6.16
N GLY A 552 -60.96 17.73 -5.88
CA GLY A 552 -61.09 16.61 -4.94
C GLY A 552 -60.19 15.41 -5.28
N LEU A 553 -60.10 14.98 -6.56
CA LEU A 553 -59.21 13.90 -6.95
C LEU A 553 -57.70 14.29 -6.90
N ALA A 554 -57.37 15.55 -7.16
CA ALA A 554 -56.01 16.05 -6.99
C ALA A 554 -55.59 16.02 -5.49
N THR A 555 -56.55 16.32 -4.58
CA THR A 555 -56.35 16.17 -3.13
C THR A 555 -56.10 14.73 -2.73
N VAL A 556 -56.90 13.78 -3.27
CA VAL A 556 -56.67 12.34 -3.07
C VAL A 556 -55.28 11.92 -3.53
N ALA A 557 -54.89 12.32 -4.74
CA ALA A 557 -53.56 11.98 -5.27
C ALA A 557 -52.44 12.51 -4.35
N ARG A 558 -52.56 13.73 -3.85
CA ARG A 558 -51.59 14.37 -2.99
C ARG A 558 -51.49 13.67 -1.63
N ILE A 559 -52.61 13.27 -1.04
CA ILE A 559 -52.68 12.50 0.20
C ILE A 559 -52.02 11.14 0.04
N VAL A 560 -52.34 10.41 -1.03
CA VAL A 560 -51.81 9.09 -1.33
C VAL A 560 -50.32 9.13 -1.58
N HIS A 561 -49.84 10.09 -2.41
CA HIS A 561 -48.41 10.28 -2.67
C HIS A 561 -47.64 10.63 -1.39
N ARG A 562 -48.23 11.44 -0.52
CA ARG A 562 -47.63 11.79 0.76
C ARG A 562 -47.48 10.60 1.69
N HIS A 563 -48.41 9.63 1.59
CA HIS A 563 -48.30 8.35 2.27
C HIS A 563 -47.33 7.37 1.59
N GLY A 564 -46.73 7.74 0.46
CA GLY A 564 -45.80 6.89 -0.30
C GLY A 564 -46.49 5.87 -1.21
N GLY A 565 -47.75 6.10 -1.50
CA GLY A 565 -48.59 5.24 -2.37
C GLY A 565 -48.76 5.82 -3.76
N ARG A 566 -49.62 5.15 -4.54
CA ARG A 566 -50.08 5.56 -5.87
C ARG A 566 -51.61 5.48 -5.97
N VAL A 567 -52.22 6.27 -6.85
CA VAL A 567 -53.65 6.30 -7.13
C VAL A 567 -53.86 6.18 -8.62
N TRP A 568 -54.93 5.45 -9.04
CA TRP A 568 -55.38 5.31 -10.45
C TRP A 568 -56.85 5.00 -10.49
N ALA A 569 -57.45 5.05 -11.67
CA ALA A 569 -58.86 4.76 -11.86
C ALA A 569 -59.09 3.94 -13.13
N GLU A 570 -60.11 3.11 -13.10
CA GLU A 570 -60.64 2.32 -14.21
C GLU A 570 -62.13 2.60 -14.37
N SER A 571 -62.64 2.77 -15.59
CA SER A 571 -64.04 3.08 -15.84
C SER A 571 -64.45 2.76 -17.28
N GLN A 572 -65.73 2.60 -17.46
CA GLN A 572 -66.36 2.51 -18.76
C GLN A 572 -67.66 3.36 -18.76
N ILE A 573 -67.89 4.13 -19.81
CA ILE A 573 -69.05 5.02 -19.89
C ILE A 573 -70.35 4.23 -19.71
N GLY A 574 -71.17 4.60 -18.71
CA GLY A 574 -72.43 3.98 -18.38
C GLY A 574 -72.35 2.70 -17.54
N GLU A 575 -71.10 2.23 -17.19
CA GLU A 575 -70.90 1.01 -16.38
C GLU A 575 -70.29 1.34 -15.00
N GLY A 576 -70.03 2.65 -14.71
CA GLY A 576 -69.46 3.09 -13.45
C GLY A 576 -67.96 3.27 -13.47
N ALA A 577 -67.38 3.54 -12.31
CA ALA A 577 -65.94 3.76 -12.10
C ALA A 577 -65.41 3.05 -10.87
N THR A 578 -64.13 2.70 -10.92
CA THR A 578 -63.38 2.17 -9.77
C THR A 578 -62.11 2.99 -9.59
N PHE A 579 -61.99 3.56 -8.42
CA PHE A 579 -60.78 4.32 -8.00
C PHE A 579 -59.98 3.45 -7.05
N TYR A 580 -58.72 3.29 -7.42
CA TYR A 580 -57.79 2.45 -6.64
C TYR A 580 -56.71 3.32 -6.03
N PHE A 581 -56.27 2.95 -4.82
CA PHE A 581 -55.09 3.57 -4.22
C PHE A 581 -54.30 2.60 -3.37
N THR A 582 -53.00 2.84 -3.24
CA THR A 582 -52.11 2.15 -2.30
C THR A 582 -51.58 3.13 -1.29
N LEU A 583 -51.13 2.63 -0.16
CA LEU A 583 -50.41 3.40 0.85
C LEU A 583 -49.03 2.77 1.05
N GLY A 584 -47.99 3.55 1.24
CA GLY A 584 -46.64 3.04 1.48
C GLY A 584 -46.62 2.22 2.77
N GLY A 585 -46.30 0.95 2.67
CA GLY A 585 -46.19 0.03 3.79
C GLY A 585 -45.05 0.42 4.75
N ARG A 586 -45.11 -0.09 5.99
CA ARG A 586 -43.95 -0.13 6.90
C ARG A 586 -42.79 -0.81 6.16
N GLN A 587 -41.69 -0.11 5.89
CA GLN A 587 -40.44 -0.77 5.50
C GLN A 587 -40.01 -1.69 6.64
N GLY A 588 -40.02 -3.00 6.40
CA GLY A 588 -39.29 -4.01 7.17
C GLY A 588 -39.81 -4.34 8.56
N GLY A 589 -40.54 -5.43 8.67
CA GLY A 589 -40.84 -6.12 9.91
C GLY A 589 -41.78 -7.28 9.63
N SER A 590 -41.20 -8.46 9.41
CA SER A 590 -41.96 -9.75 9.48
C SER A 590 -42.85 -9.75 10.73
N PRO A 591 -44.11 -10.18 10.66
CA PRO A 591 -44.93 -10.30 11.85
C PRO A 591 -44.31 -11.38 12.76
N ARG A 592 -43.72 -10.94 13.88
CA ARG A 592 -43.50 -11.85 15.00
C ARG A 592 -44.86 -12.38 15.43
N LYS A 593 -45.01 -13.70 15.39
CA LYS A 593 -46.06 -14.42 16.06
C LYS A 593 -46.15 -13.88 17.48
N ALA A 594 -47.23 -13.21 17.81
CA ALA A 594 -47.59 -12.93 19.17
C ALA A 594 -47.97 -14.29 19.79
N ASP A 595 -47.20 -14.71 20.76
CA ASP A 595 -47.53 -15.82 21.65
C ASP A 595 -48.85 -15.52 22.35
N VAL A 596 -49.77 -16.44 22.24
CA VAL A 596 -50.98 -16.58 23.02
C VAL A 596 -50.56 -16.84 24.46
N TRP A 597 -50.95 -15.96 25.36
CA TRP A 597 -51.46 -16.29 26.69
C TRP A 597 -52.58 -15.31 27.06
#